data_b19d8a62945c1f30937d79ab1c3b3fef
#
_entry.id   b19d8a62945c1f30937d79ab1c3b3fef
#
_cell.length_a   1.000
_cell.length_b   1.000
_cell.length_c   1.000
_cell.angle_alpha   90.00
_cell.angle_beta   90.00
_cell.angle_gamma   90.00
#
_symmetry.space_group_name_H-M   'P 1'
#
loop_
_entity.id
_entity.type
_entity.pdbx_description
1 polymer ?
#
loop_
_entity_poly.entity_id
_entity_poly.type
_entity_poly.pdbx_seq_one_letter_code
_entity_poly.pdbx_strand_id
1 'polypeptide(L)'
;VGTTSGAFPILRPRRWPRRLLIIANAGVALCIIGVASAYGYVNWRFGQIHTKKLPALTAIGGGGKPFTLLVVGSDSRAALSNTPDNSQFGGATSVGGQRSDTIILVRVVPDTRQLMLLSIPRDLWGAIPGHGSNRINTAFDTGPNLLVQTIQQDLGVPVNHYVEINFDTFRDISNAVGGVKFYFPTPAKDAYSLLNIPAPGCYSLKGDQALAFVRSRHYEYYQDGYWHYEAESDLARIQRQQAFIKKMINKAKGQFTDPFALNDIIGGVTKNLTVDSAFSAGLMLTLVKDFRSMNVSSIPNVTLPVYPYTTAGGADVLGLQQPQASQTLAAFKAFGNPPPKPAAARKPASHPVVTAPPVTVAPSSVSIEVANGTGTAGQAGAMTQLLAGLGYHAGIVASSGYGHPTTEVRYAPDSLTAARQVAARIPGGATLVAAPDLTPTPYNLEVVTGATYSGGSGSTAAAGTTSTSSTSPTTVPGTNTAVYELPGSSGPPPANC
;
A
#
# COMPACT_ATOMS: atom_id res chain seq x y z
N VAL A 1 70.77 78.43 -4.62
CA VAL A 1 70.40 77.12 -4.96
C VAL A 1 69.64 76.50 -3.75
N GLY A 2 68.37 76.62 -3.71
CA GLY A 2 67.52 76.07 -2.63
C GLY A 2 67.00 74.71 -3.01
N THR A 3 67.33 73.67 -2.24
CA THR A 3 66.79 72.33 -2.36
C THR A 3 65.55 72.22 -1.49
N THR A 4 64.38 72.17 -2.13
CA THR A 4 63.12 71.83 -1.47
C THR A 4 63.04 70.33 -1.30
N SER A 5 63.21 69.90 -0.05
CA SER A 5 62.96 68.47 0.33
C SER A 5 61.44 68.20 0.38
N GLY A 6 60.93 67.51 -0.62
CA GLY A 6 59.52 67.08 -0.65
C GLY A 6 59.32 65.91 0.31
N ALA A 7 58.63 66.14 1.41
CA ALA A 7 58.18 65.09 2.32
C ALA A 7 56.97 64.34 1.68
N PHE A 8 57.13 63.07 1.35
CA PHE A 8 56.03 62.20 0.89
C PHE A 8 55.07 61.93 2.07
N PRO A 9 53.76 62.07 1.87
CA PRO A 9 52.81 61.78 2.91
C PRO A 9 52.78 60.24 3.16
N ILE A 10 53.10 59.86 4.39
CA ILE A 10 52.97 58.47 4.86
C ILE A 10 51.50 58.17 4.94
N LEU A 11 50.95 57.42 3.94
CA LEU A 11 49.58 56.87 3.95
C LEU A 11 49.46 55.88 5.10
N ARG A 12 48.79 56.26 6.18
CA ARG A 12 48.46 55.36 7.29
C ARG A 12 47.56 54.25 6.76
N PRO A 13 47.91 52.96 6.93
CA PRO A 13 47.08 51.88 6.46
C PRO A 13 45.73 51.94 7.13
N ARG A 14 44.66 51.97 6.32
CA ARG A 14 43.27 52.00 6.75
C ARG A 14 42.97 50.68 7.46
N ARG A 15 42.92 50.70 8.80
CA ARG A 15 42.69 49.46 9.65
C ARG A 15 41.29 48.82 9.47
N TRP A 16 40.42 49.45 8.71
CA TRP A 16 39.04 49.03 8.46
C TRP A 16 38.92 47.68 7.70
N PRO A 17 39.65 47.41 6.62
CA PRO A 17 39.48 46.12 5.90
C PRO A 17 39.90 44.93 6.74
N ARG A 18 40.87 45.10 7.66
CA ARG A 18 41.32 44.00 8.53
C ARG A 18 40.28 43.63 9.61
N ARG A 19 39.55 44.60 10.15
CA ARG A 19 38.47 44.40 11.12
C ARG A 19 37.25 43.74 10.43
N LEU A 20 36.90 44.15 9.22
CA LEU A 20 35.84 43.54 8.44
C LEU A 20 36.16 42.09 8.07
N LEU A 21 37.41 41.77 7.72
CA LEU A 21 37.86 40.40 7.49
C LEU A 21 37.77 39.51 8.74
N ILE A 22 38.15 40.06 9.90
CA ILE A 22 38.05 39.33 11.18
C ILE A 22 36.58 39.06 11.53
N ILE A 23 35.69 40.07 11.36
CA ILE A 23 34.24 39.90 11.61
C ILE A 23 33.64 38.89 10.61
N ALA A 24 33.99 38.94 9.34
CA ALA A 24 33.53 37.99 8.33
C ALA A 24 34.00 36.56 8.65
N ASN A 25 35.28 36.37 9.00
CA ASN A 25 35.82 35.08 9.40
C ASN A 25 35.16 34.54 10.69
N ALA A 26 34.90 35.38 11.68
CA ALA A 26 34.21 35.05 12.90
C ALA A 26 32.76 34.65 12.58
N GLY A 27 32.07 35.34 11.68
CA GLY A 27 30.73 34.97 11.19
C GLY A 27 30.71 33.61 10.49
N VAL A 28 31.69 33.38 9.60
CA VAL A 28 31.82 32.05 8.93
C VAL A 28 32.11 30.96 9.95
N ALA A 29 33.01 31.19 10.91
CA ALA A 29 33.30 30.21 11.97
C ALA A 29 32.07 29.88 12.82
N LEU A 30 31.30 30.91 13.21
CA LEU A 30 30.02 30.71 13.93
C LEU A 30 28.99 29.92 13.10
N CYS A 31 28.88 30.21 11.79
CA CYS A 31 28.03 29.44 10.87
C CYS A 31 28.47 27.96 10.80
N ILE A 32 29.79 27.71 10.67
CA ILE A 32 30.33 26.34 10.64
C ILE A 32 30.05 25.60 11.96
N ILE A 33 30.29 26.27 13.09
CA ILE A 33 29.99 25.71 14.42
C ILE A 33 28.49 25.43 14.57
N GLY A 34 27.63 26.37 14.12
CA GLY A 34 26.19 26.21 14.13
C GLY A 34 25.70 25.00 13.31
N VAL A 35 26.23 24.87 12.08
CA VAL A 35 25.91 23.73 11.19
C VAL A 35 26.43 22.41 11.77
N ALA A 36 27.67 22.39 12.28
CA ALA A 36 28.27 21.21 12.89
C ALA A 36 27.49 20.78 14.16
N SER A 37 27.07 21.74 14.99
CA SER A 37 26.27 21.48 16.19
C SER A 37 24.88 20.97 15.83
N ALA A 38 24.23 21.55 14.83
CA ALA A 38 22.92 21.07 14.33
C ALA A 38 23.04 19.66 13.78
N TYR A 39 24.08 19.38 12.99
CA TYR A 39 24.34 18.04 12.45
C TYR A 39 24.62 17.04 13.57
N GLY A 40 25.46 17.39 14.55
CA GLY A 40 25.75 16.57 15.72
C GLY A 40 24.51 16.29 16.56
N TYR A 41 23.64 17.30 16.77
CA TYR A 41 22.39 17.17 17.48
C TYR A 41 21.41 16.20 16.76
N VAL A 42 21.26 16.37 15.46
CA VAL A 42 20.42 15.49 14.65
C VAL A 42 20.92 14.04 14.71
N ASN A 43 22.22 13.80 14.51
CA ASN A 43 22.80 12.46 14.61
C ASN A 43 22.62 11.85 16.02
N TRP A 44 22.80 12.63 17.07
CA TRP A 44 22.57 12.17 18.44
C TRP A 44 21.10 11.78 18.66
N ARG A 45 20.15 12.59 18.17
CA ARG A 45 18.71 12.27 18.24
C ARG A 45 18.38 10.99 17.48
N PHE A 46 18.84 10.84 16.25
CA PHE A 46 18.62 9.62 15.46
C PHE A 46 19.32 8.39 16.06
N GLY A 47 20.43 8.58 16.78
CA GLY A 47 21.11 7.51 17.53
C GLY A 47 20.27 6.93 18.67
N GLN A 48 19.18 7.58 19.07
CA GLN A 48 18.23 7.10 20.09
C GLN A 48 17.18 6.12 19.52
N ILE A 49 17.06 6.02 18.18
CA ILE A 49 16.11 5.11 17.53
C ILE A 49 16.54 3.66 17.81
N HIS A 50 15.58 2.84 18.22
CA HIS A 50 15.83 1.41 18.43
C HIS A 50 16.04 0.72 17.09
N THR A 51 17.15 -0.02 16.96
CA THR A 51 17.48 -0.75 15.73
C THR A 51 17.39 -2.25 15.92
N LYS A 52 16.82 -2.97 14.94
CA LYS A 52 16.76 -4.43 14.90
C LYS A 52 17.53 -4.95 13.67
N LYS A 53 18.31 -6.01 13.83
CA LYS A 53 18.91 -6.74 12.70
C LYS A 53 17.88 -7.73 12.18
N LEU A 54 17.50 -7.61 10.92
CA LEU A 54 16.52 -8.48 10.26
C LEU A 54 17.17 -9.14 9.03
N PRO A 55 17.70 -10.37 9.19
CA PRO A 55 18.38 -11.08 8.09
C PRO A 55 17.50 -11.38 6.88
N ALA A 56 16.17 -11.42 7.07
CA ALA A 56 15.23 -11.67 5.98
C ALA A 56 15.09 -10.50 4.99
N LEU A 57 15.56 -9.30 5.34
CA LEU A 57 15.44 -8.14 4.46
C LEU A 57 16.25 -8.31 3.17
N THR A 58 15.64 -7.96 2.05
CA THR A 58 16.28 -7.99 0.74
C THR A 58 17.15 -6.74 0.55
N ALA A 59 18.40 -6.92 0.15
CA ALA A 59 19.30 -5.80 -0.13
C ALA A 59 18.78 -4.92 -1.28
N ILE A 60 18.98 -3.60 -1.16
CA ILE A 60 18.67 -2.65 -2.23
C ILE A 60 19.78 -2.70 -3.28
N GLY A 61 19.41 -2.80 -4.54
CA GLY A 61 20.34 -2.91 -5.66
C GLY A 61 21.09 -1.63 -6.05
N GLY A 62 21.30 -0.67 -5.14
CA GLY A 62 22.01 0.61 -5.36
C GLY A 62 21.13 1.86 -5.13
N GLY A 63 21.77 3.03 -5.04
CA GLY A 63 21.09 4.32 -4.79
C GLY A 63 20.08 4.68 -5.89
N GLY A 64 18.99 5.35 -5.51
CA GLY A 64 17.95 5.81 -6.43
C GLY A 64 16.95 4.74 -6.87
N LYS A 65 17.26 3.45 -6.73
CA LYS A 65 16.33 2.38 -7.13
C LYS A 65 15.11 2.31 -6.23
N PRO A 66 13.95 1.90 -6.79
CA PRO A 66 12.76 1.65 -6.01
C PRO A 66 12.97 0.56 -4.96
N PHE A 67 12.47 0.80 -3.74
CA PHE A 67 12.54 -0.16 -2.65
C PHE A 67 11.22 -0.24 -1.90
N THR A 68 11.03 -1.30 -1.12
CA THR A 68 9.82 -1.53 -0.32
C THR A 68 10.15 -1.41 1.16
N LEU A 69 9.43 -0.55 1.85
CA LEU A 69 9.46 -0.37 3.29
C LEU A 69 8.24 -1.08 3.89
N LEU A 70 8.44 -1.98 4.83
CA LEU A 70 7.37 -2.57 5.64
C LEU A 70 7.14 -1.71 6.88
N VAL A 71 5.96 -1.15 7.00
CA VAL A 71 5.51 -0.41 8.20
C VAL A 71 4.55 -1.30 8.98
N VAL A 72 4.87 -1.55 10.23
CA VAL A 72 4.07 -2.38 11.15
C VAL A 72 3.59 -1.53 12.32
N GLY A 73 2.28 -1.54 12.53
CA GLY A 73 1.67 -1.05 13.76
C GLY A 73 1.61 -2.17 14.79
N SER A 74 2.39 -2.05 15.85
CA SER A 74 2.48 -3.05 16.92
C SER A 74 1.62 -2.66 18.11
N ASP A 75 0.88 -3.63 18.66
CA ASP A 75 0.16 -3.50 19.93
C ASP A 75 1.06 -3.82 21.15
N SER A 76 2.39 -3.74 20.95
CA SER A 76 3.37 -4.02 22.01
C SER A 76 3.04 -3.23 23.27
N ARG A 77 2.63 -3.95 24.32
CA ARG A 77 2.30 -3.41 25.65
C ARG A 77 3.52 -3.33 26.56
N ALA A 78 4.69 -3.72 26.08
CA ALA A 78 5.93 -3.70 26.86
C ALA A 78 6.26 -2.30 27.43
N ALA A 79 5.84 -1.24 26.75
CA ALA A 79 6.01 0.15 27.20
C ALA A 79 4.89 0.63 28.16
N LEU A 80 3.72 -0.03 28.17
CA LEU A 80 2.58 0.35 29.02
C LEU A 80 2.72 -0.09 30.48
N SER A 81 3.77 -0.81 30.84
CA SER A 81 3.96 -1.36 32.20
C SER A 81 4.07 -0.31 33.30
N ASN A 82 4.22 0.97 32.97
CA ASN A 82 4.45 2.06 33.93
C ASN A 82 3.38 3.18 33.93
N THR A 83 2.25 3.00 33.24
CA THR A 83 1.18 4.00 33.25
C THR A 83 -0.04 3.54 34.07
N PRO A 84 -0.70 4.42 34.83
CA PRO A 84 -1.91 4.08 35.62
C PRO A 84 -3.09 3.58 34.75
N ASP A 85 -3.07 3.81 33.43
CA ASP A 85 -4.13 3.48 32.50
C ASP A 85 -4.09 2.03 31.97
N ASN A 86 -3.27 1.18 32.55
CA ASN A 86 -3.07 -0.21 32.12
C ASN A 86 -4.34 -1.09 32.18
N SER A 87 -5.35 -0.68 32.99
CA SER A 87 -6.61 -1.41 33.11
C SER A 87 -7.54 -1.26 31.90
N GLN A 88 -7.43 -0.16 31.15
CA GLN A 88 -8.30 0.16 30.00
C GLN A 88 -7.90 -0.62 28.73
N PHE A 89 -6.64 -1.08 28.64
CA PHE A 89 -6.12 -1.78 27.45
C PHE A 89 -6.02 -3.30 27.63
N GLY A 90 -6.53 -3.86 28.73
CA GLY A 90 -6.33 -5.26 29.11
C GLY A 90 -4.90 -5.46 29.64
N GLY A 91 -4.74 -5.97 30.87
CA GLY A 91 -3.42 -6.11 31.51
C GLY A 91 -2.42 -6.89 30.66
N ALA A 92 -1.13 -6.61 30.85
CA ALA A 92 0.00 -7.23 30.15
C ALA A 92 0.03 -8.78 30.21
N THR A 93 -0.76 -9.37 31.13
CA THR A 93 -0.84 -10.82 31.38
C THR A 93 -2.02 -11.50 30.68
N SER A 94 -2.96 -10.76 30.08
CA SER A 94 -4.21 -11.36 29.60
C SER A 94 -4.16 -11.90 28.17
N VAL A 95 -3.17 -11.50 27.34
CA VAL A 95 -2.95 -12.06 25.99
C VAL A 95 -1.46 -12.08 25.72
N GLY A 96 -0.84 -13.27 25.71
CA GLY A 96 0.56 -13.44 25.35
C GLY A 96 0.79 -13.12 23.87
N GLY A 97 1.91 -12.45 23.55
CA GLY A 97 2.36 -12.14 22.19
C GLY A 97 2.23 -10.66 21.80
N GLN A 98 3.05 -10.24 20.85
CA GLN A 98 2.96 -8.94 20.18
C GLN A 98 2.25 -9.17 18.85
N ARG A 99 1.11 -8.51 18.61
CA ARG A 99 0.40 -8.64 17.33
C ARG A 99 0.61 -7.40 16.47
N SER A 100 0.73 -7.62 15.17
CA SER A 100 0.69 -6.54 14.21
C SER A 100 -0.76 -6.27 13.81
N ASP A 101 -1.33 -5.18 14.32
CA ASP A 101 -2.68 -4.76 13.96
C ASP A 101 -2.75 -4.03 12.62
N THR A 102 -1.63 -3.52 12.17
CA THR A 102 -1.50 -2.77 10.90
C THR A 102 -0.26 -3.25 10.16
N ILE A 103 -0.42 -3.66 8.92
CA ILE A 103 0.66 -4.10 8.03
C ILE A 103 0.53 -3.31 6.73
N ILE A 104 1.49 -2.43 6.46
CA ILE A 104 1.50 -1.59 5.25
C ILE A 104 2.84 -1.73 4.55
N LEU A 105 2.80 -2.06 3.27
CA LEU A 105 3.97 -1.97 2.39
C LEU A 105 3.97 -0.60 1.71
N VAL A 106 5.08 0.10 1.79
CA VAL A 106 5.29 1.39 1.13
C VAL A 106 6.35 1.20 0.06
N ARG A 107 5.94 1.30 -1.20
CA ARG A 107 6.86 1.32 -2.33
C ARG A 107 7.38 2.73 -2.49
N VAL A 108 8.68 2.90 -2.35
CA VAL A 108 9.38 4.19 -2.43
C VAL A 108 10.17 4.24 -3.72
N VAL A 109 9.97 5.30 -4.50
CA VAL A 109 10.67 5.55 -5.77
C VAL A 109 11.40 6.89 -5.64
N PRO A 110 12.68 6.90 -5.20
CA PRO A 110 13.41 8.13 -4.91
C PRO A 110 13.58 9.03 -6.14
N ASP A 111 13.96 8.45 -7.29
CA ASP A 111 14.27 9.20 -8.52
C ASP A 111 13.08 10.03 -9.03
N THR A 112 11.86 9.48 -8.96
CA THR A 112 10.64 10.17 -9.39
C THR A 112 9.87 10.79 -8.24
N ARG A 113 10.33 10.62 -6.99
CA ARG A 113 9.68 11.08 -5.76
C ARG A 113 8.24 10.61 -5.64
N GLN A 114 8.02 9.35 -5.96
CA GLN A 114 6.70 8.72 -5.91
C GLN A 114 6.64 7.70 -4.78
N LEU A 115 5.46 7.58 -4.19
CA LEU A 115 5.13 6.56 -3.18
C LEU A 115 3.87 5.83 -3.60
N MET A 116 3.78 4.56 -3.23
CA MET A 116 2.55 3.78 -3.30
C MET A 116 2.40 2.98 -2.01
N LEU A 117 1.20 2.98 -1.44
CA LEU A 117 0.88 2.23 -0.23
C LEU A 117 0.03 1.02 -0.58
N LEU A 118 0.39 -0.13 0.01
CA LEU A 118 -0.39 -1.36 -0.06
C LEU A 118 -0.66 -1.84 1.37
N SER A 119 -1.91 -1.78 1.80
CA SER A 119 -2.34 -2.31 3.10
C SER A 119 -2.64 -3.80 2.99
N ILE A 120 -2.06 -4.59 3.89
CA ILE A 120 -2.30 -6.02 4.01
C ILE A 120 -3.22 -6.24 5.20
N PRO A 121 -4.42 -6.81 5.00
CA PRO A 121 -5.30 -7.17 6.11
C PRO A 121 -4.62 -8.15 7.06
N ARG A 122 -4.66 -7.88 8.36
CA ARG A 122 -3.95 -8.66 9.39
C ARG A 122 -4.44 -10.11 9.52
N ASP A 123 -5.71 -10.35 9.18
CA ASP A 123 -6.36 -11.66 9.26
C ASP A 123 -6.21 -12.46 7.95
N LEU A 124 -5.34 -12.01 7.02
CA LEU A 124 -4.97 -12.75 5.82
C LEU A 124 -4.38 -14.11 6.22
N TRP A 125 -4.98 -15.19 5.70
CA TRP A 125 -4.53 -16.56 5.94
C TRP A 125 -3.42 -16.94 4.96
N GLY A 126 -2.30 -17.40 5.47
CA GLY A 126 -1.16 -17.79 4.66
C GLY A 126 -0.22 -18.76 5.37
N ALA A 127 0.75 -19.26 4.63
CA ALA A 127 1.77 -20.16 5.16
C ALA A 127 2.84 -19.35 5.92
N ILE A 128 2.99 -19.61 7.22
CA ILE A 128 4.02 -18.99 8.04
C ILE A 128 5.23 -19.95 8.09
N PRO A 129 6.41 -19.55 7.60
CA PRO A 129 7.59 -20.40 7.55
C PRO A 129 7.90 -21.05 8.92
N GLY A 130 7.91 -22.39 8.96
CA GLY A 130 8.17 -23.15 10.19
C GLY A 130 7.00 -23.24 11.18
N HIS A 131 5.85 -22.61 10.91
CA HIS A 131 4.70 -22.54 11.83
C HIS A 131 3.37 -23.00 11.21
N GLY A 132 3.39 -23.58 9.98
CA GLY A 132 2.18 -23.97 9.26
C GLY A 132 1.39 -22.78 8.75
N SER A 133 0.07 -22.97 8.55
CA SER A 133 -0.82 -21.89 8.07
C SER A 133 -1.52 -21.20 9.22
N ASN A 134 -1.54 -19.86 9.21
CA ASN A 134 -2.23 -19.06 10.21
C ASN A 134 -2.54 -17.65 9.64
N ARG A 135 -3.18 -16.77 10.44
CA ARG A 135 -3.30 -15.35 10.12
C ARG A 135 -1.93 -14.71 10.04
N ILE A 136 -1.68 -13.87 9.04
CA ILE A 136 -0.36 -13.25 8.78
C ILE A 136 0.17 -12.45 9.99
N ASN A 137 -0.72 -11.83 10.77
CA ASN A 137 -0.33 -11.08 11.96
C ASN A 137 0.31 -11.94 13.05
N THR A 138 0.04 -13.25 13.09
CA THR A 138 0.64 -14.16 14.09
C THR A 138 2.12 -14.44 13.80
N ALA A 139 2.60 -14.23 12.58
CA ALA A 139 4.02 -14.28 12.28
C ALA A 139 4.82 -13.25 13.11
N PHE A 140 4.19 -12.13 13.46
CA PHE A 140 4.82 -11.09 14.27
C PHE A 140 4.99 -11.49 15.74
N ASP A 141 4.19 -12.43 16.26
CA ASP A 141 4.33 -12.95 17.63
C ASP A 141 5.72 -13.59 17.87
N THR A 142 6.26 -14.24 16.84
CA THR A 142 7.63 -14.77 16.86
C THR A 142 8.68 -13.69 16.63
N GLY A 143 8.31 -12.64 15.91
CA GLY A 143 9.16 -11.48 15.67
C GLY A 143 9.06 -10.91 14.25
N PRO A 144 9.56 -9.69 14.05
CA PRO A 144 9.45 -9.00 12.77
C PRO A 144 10.17 -9.73 11.62
N ASN A 145 11.21 -10.50 11.90
CA ASN A 145 11.93 -11.24 10.85
C ASN A 145 11.03 -12.32 10.20
N LEU A 146 10.23 -13.03 11.00
CA LEU A 146 9.31 -14.04 10.49
C LEU A 146 8.18 -13.39 9.67
N LEU A 147 7.65 -12.24 10.12
CA LEU A 147 6.67 -11.50 9.33
C LEU A 147 7.23 -11.06 7.96
N VAL A 148 8.47 -10.56 7.92
CA VAL A 148 9.15 -10.23 6.65
C VAL A 148 9.25 -11.46 5.75
N GLN A 149 9.69 -12.60 6.27
CA GLN A 149 9.79 -13.86 5.53
C GLN A 149 8.42 -14.30 4.99
N THR A 150 7.38 -14.24 5.82
CA THR A 150 6.01 -14.60 5.44
C THR A 150 5.51 -13.72 4.28
N ILE A 151 5.67 -12.39 4.38
CA ILE A 151 5.27 -11.47 3.31
C ILE A 151 6.02 -11.77 2.00
N GLN A 152 7.33 -12.02 2.08
CA GLN A 152 8.13 -12.32 0.89
C GLN A 152 7.74 -13.65 0.25
N GLN A 153 7.45 -14.66 1.07
CA GLN A 153 7.09 -15.99 0.60
C GLN A 153 5.67 -16.01 0.01
N ASP A 154 4.67 -15.53 0.75
CA ASP A 154 3.26 -15.67 0.36
C ASP A 154 2.83 -14.63 -0.68
N LEU A 155 3.35 -13.41 -0.60
CA LEU A 155 2.96 -12.33 -1.51
C LEU A 155 3.98 -12.06 -2.62
N GLY A 156 5.15 -12.68 -2.53
CA GLY A 156 6.23 -12.50 -3.50
C GLY A 156 6.72 -11.05 -3.59
N VAL A 157 6.60 -10.26 -2.50
CA VAL A 157 7.01 -8.85 -2.47
C VAL A 157 8.31 -8.72 -1.68
N PRO A 158 9.44 -8.32 -2.30
CA PRO A 158 10.67 -8.09 -1.58
C PRO A 158 10.52 -6.93 -0.59
N VAL A 159 10.96 -7.13 0.65
CA VAL A 159 10.98 -6.10 1.70
C VAL A 159 12.43 -5.69 1.94
N ASN A 160 12.72 -4.40 1.82
CA ASN A 160 14.08 -3.85 1.91
C ASN A 160 14.36 -3.17 3.25
N HIS A 161 13.33 -2.53 3.81
CA HIS A 161 13.41 -1.85 5.10
C HIS A 161 12.20 -2.17 5.96
N TYR A 162 12.37 -1.97 7.27
CA TYR A 162 11.37 -2.21 8.29
C TYR A 162 11.25 -1.05 9.25
N VAL A 163 10.00 -0.66 9.54
CA VAL A 163 9.65 0.34 10.55
C VAL A 163 8.52 -0.20 11.41
N GLU A 164 8.70 -0.18 12.73
CA GLU A 164 7.69 -0.53 13.71
C GLU A 164 7.27 0.70 14.50
N ILE A 165 5.96 0.92 14.55
CA ILE A 165 5.31 2.01 15.26
C ILE A 165 4.42 1.40 16.33
N ASN A 166 4.76 1.56 17.60
CA ASN A 166 3.90 1.16 18.71
C ASN A 166 2.90 2.28 19.06
N PHE A 167 2.02 2.03 20.01
CA PHE A 167 0.99 3.01 20.42
C PHE A 167 1.58 4.30 20.96
N ASP A 168 2.67 4.24 21.72
CA ASP A 168 3.32 5.43 22.28
C ASP A 168 3.97 6.27 21.19
N THR A 169 4.69 5.62 20.25
CA THR A 169 5.24 6.29 19.06
C THR A 169 4.14 6.99 18.27
N PHE A 170 3.01 6.32 18.04
CA PHE A 170 1.89 6.92 17.30
C PHE A 170 1.30 8.15 18.03
N ARG A 171 1.10 8.05 19.34
CA ARG A 171 0.65 9.18 20.18
C ARG A 171 1.61 10.35 20.11
N ASP A 172 2.91 10.08 20.30
CA ASP A 172 3.96 11.10 20.30
C ASP A 172 4.06 11.80 18.93
N ILE A 173 4.04 11.04 17.82
CA ILE A 173 4.03 11.61 16.47
C ILE A 173 2.78 12.46 16.24
N SER A 174 1.60 11.96 16.61
CA SER A 174 0.34 12.69 16.40
C SER A 174 0.27 13.98 17.23
N ASN A 175 0.83 13.96 18.43
CA ASN A 175 0.96 15.15 19.30
C ASN A 175 1.97 16.15 18.70
N ALA A 176 3.15 15.70 18.29
CA ALA A 176 4.22 16.53 17.74
C ALA A 176 3.78 17.24 16.46
N VAL A 177 2.99 16.57 15.61
CA VAL A 177 2.39 17.17 14.40
C VAL A 177 1.24 18.14 14.76
N GLY A 178 0.79 18.18 16.01
CA GLY A 178 -0.31 19.04 16.49
C GLY A 178 -1.70 18.52 16.08
N GLY A 179 -1.83 17.21 15.87
CA GLY A 179 -3.07 16.53 15.53
C GLY A 179 -3.51 16.68 14.07
N VAL A 180 -4.49 15.92 13.69
CA VAL A 180 -5.04 15.84 12.33
C VAL A 180 -6.55 16.14 12.37
N LYS A 181 -7.02 17.05 11.54
CA LYS A 181 -8.43 17.44 11.50
C LYS A 181 -9.29 16.43 10.74
N PHE A 182 -10.38 16.02 11.38
CA PHE A 182 -11.46 15.23 10.77
C PHE A 182 -12.81 15.89 11.06
N TYR A 183 -13.65 15.92 10.03
CA TYR A 183 -15.04 16.34 10.17
C TYR A 183 -15.90 15.12 10.49
N PHE A 184 -16.59 15.16 11.59
CA PHE A 184 -17.59 14.18 11.98
C PHE A 184 -18.97 14.77 11.71
N PRO A 185 -19.74 14.21 10.76
CA PRO A 185 -21.05 14.73 10.41
C PRO A 185 -22.09 14.45 11.47
N THR A 186 -21.87 13.44 12.29
CA THR A 186 -22.74 13.01 13.37
C THR A 186 -21.92 12.65 14.61
N PRO A 187 -22.52 12.58 15.82
CA PRO A 187 -21.87 11.98 16.98
C PRO A 187 -21.38 10.58 16.65
N ALA A 188 -20.19 10.22 17.17
CA ALA A 188 -19.60 8.91 16.93
C ALA A 188 -18.90 8.38 18.18
N LYS A 189 -18.87 7.07 18.34
CA LYS A 189 -18.21 6.41 19.46
C LYS A 189 -17.70 5.02 19.09
N ASP A 190 -16.81 4.49 19.91
CA ASP A 190 -16.42 3.07 19.92
C ASP A 190 -15.93 2.77 21.34
N ALA A 191 -16.70 1.98 22.08
CA ALA A 191 -16.39 1.65 23.46
C ALA A 191 -15.10 0.84 23.64
N TYR A 192 -14.70 0.07 22.62
CA TYR A 192 -13.49 -0.78 22.65
C TYR A 192 -12.21 0.00 22.35
N SER A 193 -12.28 0.99 21.47
CA SER A 193 -11.14 1.87 21.17
C SER A 193 -11.13 3.13 22.06
N LEU A 194 -12.21 3.40 22.81
CA LEU A 194 -12.46 4.59 23.59
C LEU A 194 -12.62 5.87 22.74
N LEU A 195 -13.00 5.72 21.48
CA LEU A 195 -13.38 6.86 20.64
C LEU A 195 -14.68 7.48 21.20
N ASN A 196 -14.68 8.80 21.37
CA ASN A 196 -15.86 9.54 21.80
C ASN A 196 -15.91 10.91 21.13
N ILE A 197 -16.84 11.07 20.21
CA ILE A 197 -17.15 12.30 19.49
C ILE A 197 -18.59 12.68 19.85
N PRO A 198 -18.80 13.56 20.83
CA PRO A 198 -20.12 13.79 21.42
C PRO A 198 -21.07 14.61 20.53
N ALA A 199 -20.55 15.35 19.54
CA ALA A 199 -21.34 16.22 18.67
C ALA A 199 -20.75 16.28 17.24
N PRO A 200 -21.56 16.62 16.24
CA PRO A 200 -21.06 16.94 14.92
C PRO A 200 -20.03 18.07 14.96
N GLY A 201 -18.99 17.99 14.11
CA GLY A 201 -18.00 19.06 14.07
C GLY A 201 -16.63 18.63 13.56
N CYS A 202 -15.74 19.61 13.55
CA CYS A 202 -14.35 19.44 13.15
C CYS A 202 -13.46 19.22 14.38
N TYR A 203 -12.90 18.03 14.49
CA TYR A 203 -12.05 17.63 15.64
C TYR A 203 -10.60 17.50 15.20
N SER A 204 -9.68 18.06 16.00
CA SER A 204 -8.25 17.83 15.83
C SER A 204 -7.82 16.62 16.65
N LEU A 205 -7.76 15.47 15.99
CA LEU A 205 -7.41 14.22 16.64
C LEU A 205 -5.90 14.15 16.87
N LYS A 206 -5.49 13.99 18.13
CA LYS A 206 -4.08 13.83 18.55
C LYS A 206 -4.00 12.90 19.78
N GLY A 207 -2.84 12.34 20.04
CA GLY A 207 -2.59 11.46 21.18
C GLY A 207 -3.59 10.30 21.25
N ASP A 208 -4.27 10.16 22.38
CA ASP A 208 -5.21 9.06 22.62
C ASP A 208 -6.44 9.11 21.73
N GLN A 209 -6.94 10.31 21.39
CA GLN A 209 -8.06 10.43 20.44
C GLN A 209 -7.69 9.98 19.03
N ALA A 210 -6.47 10.30 18.57
CA ALA A 210 -5.97 9.81 17.30
C ALA A 210 -5.82 8.30 17.30
N LEU A 211 -5.26 7.75 18.39
CA LEU A 211 -5.10 6.30 18.56
C LEU A 211 -6.45 5.59 18.62
N ALA A 212 -7.42 6.11 19.37
CA ALA A 212 -8.77 5.59 19.44
C ALA A 212 -9.44 5.54 18.05
N PHE A 213 -9.30 6.60 17.27
CA PHE A 213 -9.87 6.69 15.93
C PHE A 213 -9.29 5.65 14.97
N VAL A 214 -7.95 5.50 14.90
CA VAL A 214 -7.30 4.56 13.97
C VAL A 214 -7.40 3.10 14.41
N ARG A 215 -7.76 2.83 15.69
CA ARG A 215 -7.99 1.49 16.23
C ARG A 215 -9.45 1.07 16.20
N SER A 216 -10.38 1.99 16.00
CA SER A 216 -11.83 1.72 16.04
C SER A 216 -12.23 0.63 15.05
N ARG A 217 -12.88 -0.42 15.56
CA ARG A 217 -13.41 -1.56 14.79
C ARG A 217 -14.91 -1.73 15.03
N HIS A 218 -15.43 -1.12 16.09
CA HIS A 218 -16.84 -1.11 16.45
C HIS A 218 -17.35 0.32 16.43
N TYR A 219 -17.04 0.99 15.28
CA TYR A 219 -17.43 2.37 15.09
C TYR A 219 -18.93 2.49 14.99
N GLU A 220 -19.51 3.27 15.89
CA GLU A 220 -20.91 3.62 15.90
C GLU A 220 -21.09 5.10 15.59
N TYR A 221 -22.09 5.44 14.80
CA TYR A 221 -22.49 6.81 14.51
C TYR A 221 -23.98 7.02 14.74
N TYR A 222 -24.36 8.21 15.21
CA TYR A 222 -25.75 8.52 15.52
C TYR A 222 -26.43 9.17 14.33
N GLN A 223 -27.47 8.54 13.81
CA GLN A 223 -28.27 9.05 12.68
C GLN A 223 -29.70 8.59 12.84
N ASP A 224 -30.67 9.41 12.39
CA ASP A 224 -32.11 9.09 12.37
C ASP A 224 -32.69 8.65 13.76
N GLY A 225 -32.10 9.17 14.85
CA GLY A 225 -32.59 8.93 16.21
C GLY A 225 -32.01 7.72 16.92
N TYR A 226 -31.09 6.97 16.31
CA TYR A 226 -30.43 5.78 16.92
C TYR A 226 -28.98 5.62 16.50
N TRP A 227 -28.27 4.70 17.17
CA TRP A 227 -26.88 4.37 16.88
C TRP A 227 -26.80 3.29 15.82
N HIS A 228 -26.05 3.55 14.76
CA HIS A 228 -25.74 2.61 13.68
C HIS A 228 -24.32 2.09 13.83
N TYR A 229 -24.12 0.83 13.51
CA TYR A 229 -22.78 0.26 13.35
C TYR A 229 -22.29 0.48 11.93
N GLU A 230 -21.01 0.84 11.79
CA GLU A 230 -20.35 0.88 10.49
C GLU A 230 -20.19 -0.55 9.98
N ALA A 231 -20.71 -0.82 8.79
CA ALA A 231 -20.48 -2.08 8.09
C ALA A 231 -18.99 -2.25 7.75
N GLU A 232 -18.51 -3.45 7.55
CA GLU A 232 -17.11 -3.74 7.17
C GLU A 232 -16.06 -3.26 8.19
N SER A 233 -16.29 -3.47 9.47
CA SER A 233 -15.54 -2.91 10.60
C SER A 233 -14.00 -2.93 10.46
N ASP A 234 -13.40 -3.99 9.89
CA ASP A 234 -11.95 -4.09 9.72
C ASP A 234 -11.46 -3.34 8.46
N LEU A 235 -12.18 -3.41 7.35
CA LEU A 235 -11.86 -2.66 6.12
C LEU A 235 -12.04 -1.16 6.34
N ALA A 236 -13.11 -0.76 7.02
CA ALA A 236 -13.34 0.64 7.40
C ALA A 236 -12.22 1.16 8.33
N ARG A 237 -11.72 0.34 9.25
CA ARG A 237 -10.54 0.68 10.05
C ARG A 237 -9.32 0.93 9.16
N ILE A 238 -9.04 0.07 8.19
CA ILE A 238 -7.93 0.26 7.24
C ILE A 238 -8.09 1.58 6.49
N GLN A 239 -9.28 1.92 6.02
CA GLN A 239 -9.56 3.19 5.34
C GLN A 239 -9.32 4.39 6.27
N ARG A 240 -9.76 4.33 7.54
CA ARG A 240 -9.48 5.37 8.56
C ARG A 240 -7.99 5.55 8.82
N GLN A 241 -7.24 4.45 8.95
CA GLN A 241 -5.78 4.49 9.09
C GLN A 241 -5.11 5.17 7.89
N GLN A 242 -5.50 4.79 6.70
CA GLN A 242 -4.97 5.37 5.46
C GLN A 242 -5.27 6.86 5.35
N ALA A 243 -6.51 7.27 5.63
CA ALA A 243 -6.91 8.68 5.63
C ALA A 243 -6.13 9.49 6.68
N PHE A 244 -5.97 8.92 7.89
CA PHE A 244 -5.22 9.55 8.96
C PHE A 244 -3.74 9.74 8.59
N ILE A 245 -3.09 8.71 8.07
CA ILE A 245 -1.69 8.75 7.64
C ILE A 245 -1.49 9.82 6.56
N LYS A 246 -2.35 9.86 5.53
CA LYS A 246 -2.27 10.87 4.46
C LYS A 246 -2.37 12.30 5.02
N LYS A 247 -3.37 12.58 5.85
CA LYS A 247 -3.56 13.90 6.47
C LYS A 247 -2.38 14.25 7.40
N MET A 248 -1.86 13.27 8.16
CA MET A 248 -0.70 13.45 9.05
C MET A 248 0.57 13.80 8.28
N ILE A 249 0.87 13.08 7.20
CA ILE A 249 2.01 13.39 6.33
C ILE A 249 1.88 14.80 5.74
N ASN A 250 0.68 15.15 5.26
CA ASN A 250 0.45 16.47 4.67
C ASN A 250 0.66 17.59 5.68
N LYS A 251 0.21 17.40 6.93
CA LYS A 251 0.42 18.38 7.99
C LYS A 251 1.87 18.46 8.44
N ALA A 252 2.56 17.33 8.59
CA ALA A 252 3.98 17.29 8.94
C ALA A 252 4.84 18.02 7.92
N LYS A 253 4.54 17.88 6.62
CA LYS A 253 5.24 18.62 5.55
C LYS A 253 5.18 20.13 5.72
N GLY A 254 4.05 20.68 6.15
CA GLY A 254 3.88 22.10 6.41
C GLY A 254 4.74 22.62 7.56
N GLN A 255 5.24 21.74 8.42
CA GLN A 255 6.03 22.10 9.60
C GLN A 255 7.55 21.98 9.38
N PHE A 256 8.01 21.43 8.25
CA PHE A 256 9.45 21.28 7.99
C PHE A 256 10.23 22.59 7.84
N THR A 257 9.57 23.72 7.68
CA THR A 257 10.17 25.04 7.66
C THR A 257 10.29 25.67 9.05
N ASP A 258 9.60 25.14 10.06
CA ASP A 258 9.67 25.56 11.45
C ASP A 258 10.66 24.66 12.21
N PRO A 259 11.84 25.19 12.65
CA PRO A 259 12.84 24.40 13.33
C PRO A 259 12.38 23.85 14.69
N PHE A 260 11.45 24.53 15.38
CA PHE A 260 10.90 24.05 16.66
C PHE A 260 9.93 22.90 16.43
N ALA A 261 8.98 23.05 15.52
CA ALA A 261 8.05 21.99 15.15
C ALA A 261 8.77 20.75 14.59
N LEU A 262 9.82 20.97 13.78
CA LEU A 262 10.65 19.88 13.27
C LEU A 262 11.39 19.14 14.41
N ASN A 263 11.92 19.87 15.40
CA ASN A 263 12.54 19.27 16.58
C ASN A 263 11.56 18.40 17.37
N ASP A 264 10.31 18.86 17.56
CA ASP A 264 9.28 18.13 18.28
C ASP A 264 8.88 16.85 17.53
N ILE A 265 8.76 16.93 16.19
CA ILE A 265 8.51 15.75 15.35
C ILE A 265 9.66 14.75 15.46
N ILE A 266 10.91 15.20 15.32
CA ILE A 266 12.10 14.35 15.49
C ILE A 266 12.09 13.73 16.89
N GLY A 267 11.80 14.52 17.94
CA GLY A 267 11.74 14.05 19.31
C GLY A 267 10.67 12.97 19.54
N GLY A 268 9.47 13.16 18.99
CA GLY A 268 8.39 12.19 19.07
C GLY A 268 8.70 10.89 18.32
N VAL A 269 9.32 11.01 17.14
CA VAL A 269 9.70 9.85 16.31
C VAL A 269 10.83 9.06 16.94
N THR A 270 11.91 9.72 17.40
CA THR A 270 13.14 9.01 17.79
C THR A 270 13.04 8.26 19.10
N LYS A 271 12.07 8.59 19.95
CA LYS A 271 11.97 8.07 21.31
C LYS A 271 11.57 6.60 21.38
N ASN A 272 10.63 6.19 20.54
CA ASN A 272 9.99 4.89 20.60
C ASN A 272 9.91 4.17 19.23
N LEU A 273 10.47 4.77 18.18
CA LEU A 273 10.50 4.16 16.86
C LEU A 273 11.50 3.00 16.85
N THR A 274 11.11 1.88 16.23
CA THR A 274 12.03 0.79 15.94
C THR A 274 12.18 0.62 14.43
N VAL A 275 13.42 0.54 13.96
CA VAL A 275 13.72 0.37 12.52
C VAL A 275 14.73 -0.76 12.30
N ASP A 276 14.88 -1.19 11.06
CA ASP A 276 16.01 -2.09 10.74
C ASP A 276 17.35 -1.36 10.80
N SER A 277 18.42 -2.11 11.03
CA SER A 277 19.77 -1.55 11.22
C SER A 277 20.35 -0.89 9.96
N ALA A 278 19.80 -1.13 8.77
CA ALA A 278 20.21 -0.51 7.51
C ALA A 278 19.41 0.77 7.19
N PHE A 279 18.29 1.01 7.87
CA PHE A 279 17.48 2.22 7.71
C PHE A 279 18.11 3.39 8.48
N SER A 280 19.19 3.94 7.93
CA SER A 280 20.03 4.94 8.59
C SER A 280 19.36 6.31 8.70
N ALA A 281 19.86 7.14 9.65
CA ALA A 281 19.46 8.54 9.77
C ALA A 281 19.66 9.34 8.46
N GLY A 282 20.75 9.06 7.73
CA GLY A 282 21.02 9.66 6.42
C GLY A 282 19.94 9.33 5.39
N LEU A 283 19.49 8.07 5.33
CA LEU A 283 18.40 7.66 4.45
C LEU A 283 17.08 8.34 4.84
N MET A 284 16.75 8.38 6.14
CA MET A 284 15.55 9.07 6.64
C MET A 284 15.53 10.55 6.25
N LEU A 285 16.63 11.25 6.46
CA LEU A 285 16.76 12.67 6.10
C LEU A 285 16.67 12.87 4.58
N THR A 286 17.25 11.98 3.79
CA THR A 286 17.14 12.01 2.33
C THR A 286 15.69 11.86 1.89
N LEU A 287 14.96 10.88 2.46
CA LEU A 287 13.54 10.70 2.17
C LEU A 287 12.72 11.94 2.55
N VAL A 288 12.94 12.53 3.73
CA VAL A 288 12.25 13.76 4.14
C VAL A 288 12.52 14.89 3.14
N LYS A 289 13.77 15.08 2.72
CA LYS A 289 14.15 16.10 1.74
C LYS A 289 13.50 15.86 0.37
N ASP A 290 13.53 14.63 -0.11
CA ASP A 290 13.04 14.29 -1.46
C ASP A 290 11.52 14.35 -1.55
N PHE A 291 10.83 13.96 -0.49
CA PHE A 291 9.36 13.87 -0.48
C PHE A 291 8.65 15.09 0.14
N ARG A 292 9.39 16.10 0.65
CA ARG A 292 8.79 17.30 1.27
C ARG A 292 7.83 18.05 0.35
N SER A 293 8.09 18.06 -0.96
CA SER A 293 7.26 18.76 -1.97
C SER A 293 6.20 17.86 -2.63
N MET A 294 6.14 16.57 -2.29
CA MET A 294 5.21 15.63 -2.91
C MET A 294 3.76 15.98 -2.60
N ASN A 295 2.88 15.84 -3.59
CA ASN A 295 1.43 15.91 -3.35
C ASN A 295 0.94 14.62 -2.68
N VAL A 296 0.56 14.71 -1.40
CA VAL A 296 0.10 13.54 -0.62
C VAL A 296 -1.21 12.97 -1.15
N SER A 297 -2.08 13.82 -1.72
CA SER A 297 -3.35 13.37 -2.30
C SER A 297 -3.16 12.46 -3.52
N SER A 298 -2.03 12.59 -4.23
CA SER A 298 -1.72 11.77 -5.39
C SER A 298 -1.06 10.43 -5.04
N ILE A 299 -0.83 10.12 -3.75
CA ILE A 299 -0.27 8.84 -3.35
C ILE A 299 -1.30 7.73 -3.60
N PRO A 300 -1.04 6.79 -4.52
CA PRO A 300 -1.87 5.62 -4.69
C PRO A 300 -1.90 4.81 -3.38
N ASN A 301 -3.10 4.48 -2.97
CA ASN A 301 -3.36 3.77 -1.74
C ASN A 301 -4.30 2.62 -2.02
N VAL A 302 -3.81 1.42 -1.85
CA VAL A 302 -4.50 0.19 -2.23
C VAL A 302 -4.60 -0.71 -1.01
N THR A 303 -5.73 -1.36 -0.84
CA THR A 303 -5.86 -2.49 0.08
C THR A 303 -5.77 -3.77 -0.74
N LEU A 304 -5.02 -4.75 -0.26
CA LEU A 304 -4.90 -6.06 -0.91
C LEU A 304 -6.30 -6.69 -1.02
N PRO A 305 -6.78 -7.03 -2.22
CA PRO A 305 -8.08 -7.65 -2.40
C PRO A 305 -8.17 -9.01 -1.71
N VAL A 306 -9.18 -9.17 -0.84
CA VAL A 306 -9.39 -10.38 -0.03
C VAL A 306 -10.88 -10.72 0.04
N TYR A 307 -11.19 -11.97 0.38
CA TYR A 307 -12.54 -12.43 0.67
C TYR A 307 -12.57 -13.14 2.03
N PRO A 308 -13.66 -13.03 2.80
CA PRO A 308 -13.80 -13.75 4.07
C PRO A 308 -14.17 -15.22 3.83
N TYR A 309 -13.58 -16.11 4.65
CA TYR A 309 -13.96 -17.50 4.69
C TYR A 309 -13.64 -18.10 6.07
N THR A 310 -14.27 -19.24 6.37
CA THR A 310 -13.99 -20.00 7.59
C THR A 310 -13.14 -21.23 7.25
N THR A 311 -12.01 -21.39 7.92
CA THR A 311 -11.14 -22.57 7.73
C THR A 311 -11.79 -23.85 8.23
N ALA A 312 -11.28 -25.02 7.81
CA ALA A 312 -11.74 -26.31 8.33
C ALA A 312 -11.63 -26.43 9.86
N GLY A 313 -10.73 -25.67 10.49
CA GLY A 313 -10.60 -25.58 11.95
C GLY A 313 -11.53 -24.57 12.61
N GLY A 314 -12.49 -23.97 11.90
CA GLY A 314 -13.48 -23.03 12.43
C GLY A 314 -12.97 -21.60 12.63
N ALA A 315 -11.80 -21.24 12.10
CA ALA A 315 -11.29 -19.88 12.20
C ALA A 315 -11.79 -19.00 11.05
N ASP A 316 -12.39 -17.86 11.38
CA ASP A 316 -12.77 -16.83 10.40
C ASP A 316 -11.53 -16.05 9.97
N VAL A 317 -11.25 -16.07 8.68
CA VAL A 317 -10.02 -15.54 8.10
C VAL A 317 -10.28 -14.89 6.74
N LEU A 318 -9.23 -14.31 6.14
CA LEU A 318 -9.30 -13.69 4.82
C LEU A 318 -8.40 -14.44 3.83
N GLY A 319 -8.96 -14.79 2.66
CA GLY A 319 -8.24 -15.36 1.53
C GLY A 319 -7.93 -14.30 0.48
N LEU A 320 -6.90 -14.54 -0.35
CA LEU A 320 -6.58 -13.65 -1.47
C LEU A 320 -7.65 -13.76 -2.57
N GLN A 321 -8.31 -12.66 -2.89
CA GLN A 321 -9.27 -12.59 -3.98
C GLN A 321 -8.55 -12.59 -5.33
N GLN A 322 -8.49 -13.72 -5.98
CA GLN A 322 -7.86 -13.86 -7.29
C GLN A 322 -8.87 -13.56 -8.42
N PRO A 323 -8.44 -12.99 -9.56
CA PRO A 323 -7.07 -12.57 -9.91
C PRO A 323 -6.67 -11.18 -9.40
N GLN A 324 -7.58 -10.44 -8.76
CA GLN A 324 -7.39 -9.04 -8.35
C GLN A 324 -6.19 -8.87 -7.42
N ALA A 325 -6.01 -9.79 -6.47
CA ALA A 325 -4.87 -9.76 -5.56
C ALA A 325 -3.53 -9.89 -6.30
N SER A 326 -3.43 -10.84 -7.25
CA SER A 326 -2.22 -11.02 -8.08
C SER A 326 -1.94 -9.79 -8.95
N GLN A 327 -2.96 -9.18 -9.54
CA GLN A 327 -2.83 -7.96 -10.33
C GLN A 327 -2.35 -6.78 -9.46
N THR A 328 -2.93 -6.62 -8.28
CA THR A 328 -2.54 -5.60 -7.31
C THR A 328 -1.08 -5.75 -6.87
N LEU A 329 -0.66 -6.98 -6.52
CA LEU A 329 0.71 -7.28 -6.14
C LEU A 329 1.70 -7.06 -7.31
N ALA A 330 1.31 -7.42 -8.53
CA ALA A 330 2.11 -7.17 -9.73
C ALA A 330 2.29 -5.67 -9.99
N ALA A 331 1.19 -4.89 -9.91
CA ALA A 331 1.21 -3.45 -10.07
C ALA A 331 2.06 -2.76 -8.98
N PHE A 332 1.95 -3.20 -7.73
CA PHE A 332 2.76 -2.70 -6.63
C PHE A 332 4.27 -2.97 -6.87
N LYS A 333 4.63 -4.18 -7.28
CA LYS A 333 6.02 -4.55 -7.58
C LYS A 333 6.59 -3.78 -8.79
N ALA A 334 5.75 -3.53 -9.80
CA ALA A 334 6.14 -2.79 -11.00
C ALA A 334 6.24 -1.28 -10.77
N PHE A 335 5.61 -0.75 -9.71
CA PHE A 335 5.55 0.69 -9.46
C PHE A 335 6.95 1.30 -9.34
N GLY A 336 7.23 2.31 -10.17
CA GLY A 336 8.53 2.99 -10.24
C GLY A 336 9.65 2.21 -10.92
N ASN A 337 9.39 0.99 -11.37
CA ASN A 337 10.33 0.31 -12.26
C ASN A 337 10.13 0.86 -13.67
N PRO A 338 11.20 1.16 -14.43
CA PRO A 338 11.03 1.48 -15.83
C PRO A 338 10.34 0.29 -16.53
N PRO A 339 9.43 0.55 -17.49
CA PRO A 339 8.86 -0.52 -18.27
C PRO A 339 10.02 -1.39 -18.79
N PRO A 340 9.89 -2.72 -18.80
CA PRO A 340 10.93 -3.57 -19.33
C PRO A 340 11.27 -3.02 -20.71
N LYS A 341 12.55 -2.63 -20.90
CA LYS A 341 13.03 -2.17 -22.20
C LYS A 341 12.58 -3.23 -23.21
N PRO A 342 11.81 -2.86 -24.26
CA PRO A 342 11.39 -3.83 -25.25
C PRO A 342 12.64 -4.63 -25.58
N ALA A 343 12.60 -5.93 -25.35
CA ALA A 343 13.72 -6.79 -25.69
C ALA A 343 14.04 -6.42 -27.13
N ALA A 344 15.24 -5.87 -27.37
CA ALA A 344 15.66 -5.47 -28.70
C ALA A 344 15.30 -6.66 -29.57
N ALA A 345 14.36 -6.45 -30.50
CA ALA A 345 13.85 -7.52 -31.34
C ALA A 345 15.09 -8.24 -31.85
N ARG A 346 15.39 -9.40 -31.29
CA ARG A 346 16.40 -10.25 -31.82
C ARG A 346 16.00 -10.37 -33.29
N LYS A 347 16.82 -9.80 -34.21
CA LYS A 347 16.68 -10.10 -35.61
C LYS A 347 16.40 -11.59 -35.69
N PRO A 348 15.28 -12.02 -36.26
CA PRO A 348 15.01 -13.45 -36.34
C PRO A 348 16.22 -14.03 -37.05
N ALA A 349 16.95 -14.91 -36.37
CA ALA A 349 17.86 -15.79 -37.09
C ALA A 349 16.97 -16.50 -38.09
N SER A 350 17.26 -16.34 -39.35
CA SER A 350 16.57 -17.00 -40.44
C SER A 350 16.89 -18.50 -40.40
N HIS A 351 16.23 -19.18 -39.44
CA HIS A 351 16.02 -20.61 -39.61
C HIS A 351 14.81 -20.77 -40.53
N PRO A 352 14.87 -21.64 -41.54
CA PRO A 352 13.70 -21.92 -42.32
C PRO A 352 12.62 -22.43 -41.40
N VAL A 353 11.56 -21.62 -41.20
CA VAL A 353 10.35 -22.05 -40.53
C VAL A 353 9.72 -23.11 -41.40
N VAL A 354 9.95 -24.35 -41.09
CA VAL A 354 9.07 -25.43 -41.53
C VAL A 354 7.73 -25.12 -40.83
N THR A 355 6.83 -24.52 -41.57
CA THR A 355 5.44 -24.29 -41.17
C THR A 355 4.80 -25.66 -41.12
N ALA A 356 4.88 -26.30 -39.94
CA ALA A 356 3.96 -27.38 -39.63
C ALA A 356 2.55 -26.79 -39.66
N PRO A 357 1.55 -27.43 -40.28
CA PRO A 357 0.19 -26.96 -40.26
C PRO A 357 -0.25 -26.79 -38.82
N PRO A 358 -1.09 -25.77 -38.51
CA PRO A 358 -1.57 -25.54 -37.13
C PRO A 358 -2.21 -26.82 -36.62
N VAL A 359 -1.70 -27.36 -35.51
CA VAL A 359 -2.31 -28.53 -34.86
C VAL A 359 -3.66 -28.04 -34.34
N THR A 360 -4.72 -28.38 -35.05
CA THR A 360 -6.10 -28.12 -34.65
C THR A 360 -6.60 -29.32 -33.88
N VAL A 361 -7.05 -29.08 -32.64
CA VAL A 361 -7.71 -30.10 -31.83
C VAL A 361 -9.17 -30.20 -32.31
N ALA A 362 -9.65 -31.42 -32.58
CA ALA A 362 -11.06 -31.63 -32.98
C ALA A 362 -11.99 -31.12 -31.87
N PRO A 363 -12.99 -30.26 -32.14
CA PRO A 363 -13.87 -29.74 -31.10
C PRO A 363 -14.56 -30.85 -30.29
N SER A 364 -14.93 -31.95 -30.94
CA SER A 364 -15.57 -33.11 -30.30
C SER A 364 -14.67 -33.86 -29.29
N SER A 365 -13.38 -33.60 -29.27
CA SER A 365 -12.45 -34.18 -28.29
C SER A 365 -12.20 -33.28 -27.08
N VAL A 366 -12.81 -32.10 -27.04
CA VAL A 366 -12.61 -31.10 -25.96
C VAL A 366 -13.88 -31.02 -25.12
N SER A 367 -13.74 -31.34 -23.86
CA SER A 367 -14.79 -31.20 -22.85
C SER A 367 -14.59 -29.90 -22.08
N ILE A 368 -15.65 -29.10 -21.96
CA ILE A 368 -15.60 -27.74 -21.37
C ILE A 368 -16.65 -27.66 -20.25
N GLU A 369 -16.19 -27.26 -19.08
CA GLU A 369 -17.02 -26.87 -17.97
C GLU A 369 -17.29 -25.36 -18.06
N VAL A 370 -18.56 -24.93 -17.97
CA VAL A 370 -18.92 -23.52 -18.08
C VAL A 370 -19.50 -23.01 -16.77
N ALA A 371 -18.82 -22.05 -16.16
CA ALA A 371 -19.22 -21.41 -14.92
C ALA A 371 -19.64 -19.94 -15.15
N ASN A 372 -20.63 -19.49 -14.37
CA ASN A 372 -21.05 -18.09 -14.37
C ASN A 372 -20.20 -17.27 -13.40
N GLY A 373 -19.32 -16.41 -13.92
CA GLY A 373 -18.43 -15.54 -13.13
C GLY A 373 -18.96 -14.11 -12.93
N THR A 374 -20.14 -13.76 -13.44
CA THR A 374 -20.71 -12.40 -13.28
C THR A 374 -21.95 -12.33 -12.41
N GLY A 375 -22.63 -13.45 -12.17
CA GLY A 375 -23.93 -13.49 -11.51
C GLY A 375 -25.11 -13.14 -12.43
N THR A 376 -24.87 -12.80 -13.70
CA THR A 376 -25.94 -12.53 -14.67
C THR A 376 -26.65 -13.81 -15.03
N ALA A 377 -27.96 -13.87 -14.75
CA ALA A 377 -28.77 -15.07 -15.00
C ALA A 377 -28.70 -15.48 -16.48
N GLY A 378 -28.52 -16.78 -16.76
CA GLY A 378 -28.50 -17.34 -18.11
C GLY A 378 -27.16 -17.19 -18.87
N GLN A 379 -26.19 -16.49 -18.37
CA GLN A 379 -24.94 -16.21 -19.08
C GLN A 379 -24.11 -17.49 -19.32
N ALA A 380 -23.96 -18.36 -18.32
CA ALA A 380 -23.30 -19.64 -18.50
C ALA A 380 -24.04 -20.54 -19.50
N GLY A 381 -25.37 -20.51 -19.47
CA GLY A 381 -26.22 -21.25 -20.43
C GLY A 381 -26.01 -20.81 -21.88
N ALA A 382 -25.97 -19.49 -22.11
CA ALA A 382 -25.69 -18.91 -23.42
C ALA A 382 -24.27 -19.29 -23.93
N MET A 383 -23.26 -19.25 -23.06
CA MET A 383 -21.90 -19.68 -23.38
C MET A 383 -21.85 -21.18 -23.71
N THR A 384 -22.54 -22.02 -22.92
CA THR A 384 -22.63 -23.47 -23.17
C THR A 384 -23.24 -23.77 -24.53
N GLN A 385 -24.34 -23.07 -24.89
CA GLN A 385 -24.99 -23.22 -26.19
C GLN A 385 -24.08 -22.79 -27.34
N LEU A 386 -23.35 -21.68 -27.16
CA LEU A 386 -22.38 -21.22 -28.15
C LEU A 386 -21.31 -22.28 -28.40
N LEU A 387 -20.70 -22.79 -27.33
CA LEU A 387 -19.60 -23.77 -27.43
C LEU A 387 -20.12 -25.13 -28.00
N ALA A 388 -21.29 -25.58 -27.59
CA ALA A 388 -21.93 -26.78 -28.14
C ALA A 388 -22.25 -26.60 -29.64
N GLY A 389 -22.73 -25.43 -30.07
CA GLY A 389 -22.94 -25.10 -31.48
C GLY A 389 -21.66 -25.10 -32.33
N LEU A 390 -20.49 -24.92 -31.71
CA LEU A 390 -19.18 -25.04 -32.32
C LEU A 390 -18.61 -26.47 -32.29
N GLY A 391 -19.38 -27.43 -31.77
CA GLY A 391 -19.04 -28.87 -31.72
C GLY A 391 -18.24 -29.31 -30.48
N TYR A 392 -18.10 -28.45 -29.46
CA TYR A 392 -17.45 -28.80 -28.18
C TYR A 392 -18.42 -29.50 -27.26
N HIS A 393 -17.93 -30.41 -26.40
CA HIS A 393 -18.69 -30.97 -25.32
C HIS A 393 -18.73 -30.02 -24.13
N ALA A 394 -19.72 -29.13 -24.08
CA ALA A 394 -19.84 -28.12 -23.05
C ALA A 394 -20.98 -28.44 -22.06
N GLY A 395 -20.70 -28.33 -20.76
CA GLY A 395 -21.67 -28.52 -19.66
C GLY A 395 -21.62 -27.37 -18.65
N ILE A 396 -22.79 -27.04 -18.06
CA ILE A 396 -22.87 -25.99 -17.03
C ILE A 396 -22.52 -26.62 -15.68
N VAL A 397 -21.69 -25.91 -14.91
CA VAL A 397 -21.40 -26.23 -13.51
C VAL A 397 -21.86 -25.13 -12.57
N ALA A 398 -21.73 -25.39 -11.27
CA ALA A 398 -22.01 -24.39 -10.24
C ALA A 398 -21.20 -23.11 -10.47
N SER A 399 -21.80 -21.95 -10.19
CA SER A 399 -21.14 -20.65 -10.35
C SER A 399 -19.83 -20.60 -9.57
N SER A 400 -18.76 -20.20 -10.23
CA SER A 400 -17.49 -19.93 -9.58
C SER A 400 -17.42 -18.44 -9.28
N GLY A 401 -17.50 -18.00 -8.05
CA GLY A 401 -17.35 -16.61 -7.60
C GLY A 401 -17.85 -15.53 -8.58
N TYR A 402 -18.48 -14.49 -8.08
CA TYR A 402 -18.98 -13.41 -8.95
C TYR A 402 -17.93 -12.30 -9.09
N GLY A 403 -18.00 -11.53 -10.20
CA GLY A 403 -17.20 -10.33 -10.38
C GLY A 403 -16.02 -10.48 -11.35
N HIS A 404 -16.02 -11.52 -12.22
CA HIS A 404 -15.01 -11.66 -13.27
C HIS A 404 -15.15 -10.54 -14.33
N PRO A 405 -14.14 -9.65 -14.48
CA PRO A 405 -14.23 -8.56 -15.45
C PRO A 405 -14.09 -9.05 -16.89
N THR A 406 -13.32 -10.13 -17.10
CA THR A 406 -13.08 -10.75 -18.41
C THR A 406 -13.46 -12.22 -18.36
N THR A 407 -13.88 -12.76 -19.50
CA THR A 407 -14.09 -14.20 -19.64
C THR A 407 -12.73 -14.91 -19.60
N GLU A 408 -12.65 -15.99 -18.84
CA GLU A 408 -11.43 -16.79 -18.67
C GLU A 408 -11.61 -18.18 -19.26
N VAL A 409 -10.57 -18.67 -19.94
CA VAL A 409 -10.45 -20.08 -20.32
C VAL A 409 -9.34 -20.68 -19.47
N ARG A 410 -9.72 -21.43 -18.48
CA ARG A 410 -8.82 -22.14 -17.57
C ARG A 410 -8.51 -23.52 -18.16
N TYR A 411 -7.25 -23.94 -18.12
CA TYR A 411 -6.81 -25.15 -18.80
C TYR A 411 -5.77 -25.93 -17.97
N ALA A 412 -5.85 -27.26 -18.07
CA ALA A 412 -4.84 -28.18 -17.58
C ALA A 412 -3.52 -28.05 -18.40
N PRO A 413 -2.35 -28.40 -17.86
CA PRO A 413 -1.05 -28.21 -18.52
C PRO A 413 -0.97 -28.69 -19.96
N ASP A 414 -1.63 -29.80 -20.31
CA ASP A 414 -1.60 -30.42 -21.64
C ASP A 414 -2.68 -29.87 -22.58
N SER A 415 -3.54 -28.97 -22.12
CA SER A 415 -4.73 -28.51 -22.86
C SER A 415 -4.58 -27.10 -23.46
N LEU A 416 -3.37 -26.51 -23.45
CA LEU A 416 -3.13 -25.14 -23.93
C LEU A 416 -3.56 -24.91 -25.38
N THR A 417 -3.37 -25.87 -26.27
CA THR A 417 -3.76 -25.75 -27.68
C THR A 417 -5.27 -25.69 -27.84
N ALA A 418 -6.00 -26.54 -27.12
CA ALA A 418 -7.46 -26.52 -27.06
C ALA A 418 -7.98 -25.22 -26.44
N ALA A 419 -7.35 -24.75 -25.35
CA ALA A 419 -7.71 -23.50 -24.69
C ALA A 419 -7.58 -22.27 -25.61
N ARG A 420 -6.50 -22.17 -26.37
CA ARG A 420 -6.31 -21.11 -27.39
C ARG A 420 -7.38 -21.15 -28.47
N GLN A 421 -7.74 -22.36 -28.93
CA GLN A 421 -8.76 -22.55 -29.96
C GLN A 421 -10.15 -22.14 -29.44
N VAL A 422 -10.49 -22.47 -28.21
CA VAL A 422 -11.74 -22.08 -27.54
C VAL A 422 -11.77 -20.57 -27.31
N ALA A 423 -10.72 -19.98 -26.72
CA ALA A 423 -10.65 -18.55 -26.43
C ALA A 423 -10.84 -17.69 -27.69
N ALA A 424 -10.30 -18.12 -28.84
CA ALA A 424 -10.45 -17.42 -30.13
C ALA A 424 -11.90 -17.44 -30.67
N ARG A 425 -12.79 -18.26 -30.11
CA ARG A 425 -14.20 -18.41 -30.53
C ARG A 425 -15.17 -17.71 -29.60
N ILE A 426 -14.72 -17.18 -28.48
CA ILE A 426 -15.55 -16.50 -27.50
C ILE A 426 -15.75 -15.05 -27.92
N PRO A 427 -17.00 -14.57 -28.12
CA PRO A 427 -17.28 -13.17 -28.38
C PRO A 427 -16.85 -12.27 -27.21
N GLY A 428 -16.15 -11.18 -27.51
CA GLY A 428 -15.58 -10.29 -26.48
C GLY A 428 -14.19 -10.73 -26.00
N GLY A 429 -13.68 -11.85 -26.54
CA GLY A 429 -12.37 -12.41 -26.16
C GLY A 429 -12.37 -13.14 -24.83
N ALA A 430 -11.32 -13.90 -24.56
CA ALA A 430 -11.11 -14.58 -23.30
C ALA A 430 -9.62 -14.61 -22.93
N THR A 431 -9.33 -14.53 -21.65
CA THR A 431 -7.99 -14.66 -21.08
C THR A 431 -7.66 -16.13 -20.82
N LEU A 432 -6.46 -16.57 -21.17
CA LEU A 432 -6.00 -17.93 -20.88
C LEU A 432 -5.39 -17.99 -19.50
N VAL A 433 -5.87 -18.92 -18.65
CA VAL A 433 -5.41 -19.12 -17.28
C VAL A 433 -4.97 -20.58 -17.11
N ALA A 434 -3.69 -20.79 -16.80
CA ALA A 434 -3.21 -22.13 -16.47
C ALA A 434 -3.78 -22.56 -15.12
N ALA A 435 -4.41 -23.74 -15.07
CA ALA A 435 -5.05 -24.30 -13.89
C ALA A 435 -4.55 -25.75 -13.69
N PRO A 436 -3.39 -25.92 -13.02
CA PRO A 436 -2.77 -27.22 -12.83
C PRO A 436 -3.59 -28.17 -11.93
N ASP A 437 -4.55 -27.64 -11.22
CA ASP A 437 -5.53 -28.34 -10.39
C ASP A 437 -6.73 -28.92 -11.17
N LEU A 438 -6.92 -28.51 -12.44
CA LEU A 438 -7.90 -29.14 -13.31
C LEU A 438 -7.47 -30.56 -13.64
N THR A 439 -8.17 -31.52 -13.03
CA THR A 439 -8.01 -32.93 -13.39
C THR A 439 -8.74 -33.21 -14.71
N PRO A 440 -8.09 -33.93 -15.65
CA PRO A 440 -8.59 -34.09 -17.02
C PRO A 440 -9.83 -34.96 -17.17
N THR A 441 -10.64 -35.20 -16.13
CA THR A 441 -11.87 -35.99 -16.22
C THR A 441 -12.98 -35.39 -15.35
N PRO A 442 -14.15 -35.08 -15.92
CA PRO A 442 -14.56 -35.27 -17.34
C PRO A 442 -14.25 -34.08 -18.26
N TYR A 443 -13.70 -32.96 -17.75
CA TYR A 443 -13.48 -31.73 -18.50
C TYR A 443 -12.00 -31.35 -18.58
N ASN A 444 -11.56 -30.95 -19.80
CA ASN A 444 -10.18 -30.50 -20.04
C ASN A 444 -10.00 -28.99 -19.85
N LEU A 445 -11.11 -28.25 -19.95
CA LEU A 445 -11.15 -26.79 -19.85
C LEU A 445 -12.30 -26.33 -18.96
N GLU A 446 -12.10 -25.22 -18.27
CA GLU A 446 -13.18 -24.49 -17.59
C GLU A 446 -13.29 -23.10 -18.21
N VAL A 447 -14.49 -22.70 -18.64
CA VAL A 447 -14.77 -21.36 -19.14
C VAL A 447 -15.59 -20.63 -18.08
N VAL A 448 -14.99 -19.58 -17.48
CA VAL A 448 -15.66 -18.71 -16.52
C VAL A 448 -16.09 -17.44 -17.25
N THR A 449 -17.41 -17.21 -17.38
CA THR A 449 -17.92 -16.02 -18.07
C THR A 449 -17.61 -14.75 -17.29
N GLY A 450 -17.14 -13.71 -17.99
CA GLY A 450 -16.85 -12.39 -17.42
C GLY A 450 -17.73 -11.27 -18.00
N ALA A 451 -17.59 -10.06 -17.47
CA ALA A 451 -18.36 -8.91 -17.89
C ALA A 451 -18.13 -8.53 -19.39
N THR A 452 -17.01 -8.96 -19.99
CA THR A 452 -16.72 -8.74 -21.42
C THR A 452 -17.52 -9.67 -22.35
N TYR A 453 -18.19 -10.71 -21.82
CA TYR A 453 -19.00 -11.60 -22.65
C TYR A 453 -20.32 -10.92 -23.05
N SER A 454 -20.47 -10.58 -24.31
CA SER A 454 -21.63 -9.89 -24.86
C SER A 454 -22.74 -10.83 -25.39
N GLY A 455 -22.59 -12.14 -25.28
CA GLY A 455 -23.56 -13.13 -25.72
C GLY A 455 -24.57 -13.51 -24.65
N GLY A 456 -25.77 -12.91 -24.66
CA GLY A 456 -26.83 -13.37 -23.75
C GLY A 456 -27.93 -12.36 -23.39
N SER A 457 -27.97 -11.18 -24.01
CA SER A 457 -29.08 -10.25 -23.85
C SER A 457 -29.58 -9.83 -25.22
N GLY A 458 -30.72 -10.34 -25.64
CA GLY A 458 -31.47 -9.78 -26.75
C GLY A 458 -31.92 -8.38 -26.36
N SER A 459 -31.21 -7.36 -26.79
CA SER A 459 -31.68 -5.98 -26.92
C SER A 459 -30.85 -5.27 -27.95
N THR A 460 -31.51 -4.90 -29.02
CA THR A 460 -31.10 -3.98 -30.06
C THR A 460 -30.80 -2.60 -29.49
N ALA A 461 -29.61 -2.05 -29.76
CA ALA A 461 -29.44 -0.61 -29.90
C ALA A 461 -28.11 -0.23 -30.57
N ALA A 462 -28.26 0.32 -31.75
CA ALA A 462 -27.65 1.49 -32.37
C ALA A 462 -26.14 1.73 -32.27
N ALA A 463 -25.59 1.77 -33.49
CA ALA A 463 -24.31 2.34 -33.88
C ALA A 463 -24.23 3.86 -33.57
N GLY A 464 -23.02 4.31 -33.30
CA GLY A 464 -22.62 5.72 -33.49
C GLY A 464 -21.72 6.23 -32.37
N THR A 465 -20.45 6.31 -32.55
CA THR A 465 -19.65 7.47 -32.89
C THR A 465 -18.19 7.26 -32.48
N THR A 466 -17.33 7.48 -33.41
CA THR A 466 -15.88 7.69 -33.29
C THR A 466 -15.51 8.63 -32.15
N SER A 467 -14.60 8.19 -31.27
CA SER A 467 -13.90 9.08 -30.35
C SER A 467 -12.42 8.72 -30.30
N THR A 468 -11.65 9.71 -30.62
CA THR A 468 -10.21 9.88 -30.62
C THR A 468 -9.54 9.33 -29.37
N SER A 469 -8.45 8.59 -29.61
CA SER A 469 -7.53 8.09 -28.62
C SER A 469 -6.85 9.21 -27.86
N SER A 470 -7.20 9.36 -26.58
CA SER A 470 -6.36 10.02 -25.58
C SER A 470 -5.70 8.94 -24.72
N THR A 471 -4.39 8.92 -24.72
CA THR A 471 -3.57 8.10 -23.82
C THR A 471 -3.87 8.48 -22.38
N SER A 472 -4.73 7.72 -21.72
CA SER A 472 -4.94 7.81 -20.27
C SER A 472 -3.86 7.01 -19.53
N PRO A 473 -3.34 7.49 -18.40
CA PRO A 473 -2.38 6.74 -17.60
C PRO A 473 -3.03 5.46 -17.09
N THR A 474 -2.28 4.38 -17.12
CA THR A 474 -2.66 3.05 -16.64
C THR A 474 -3.17 3.13 -15.20
N THR A 475 -4.48 3.04 -15.03
CA THR A 475 -5.11 2.97 -13.70
C THR A 475 -4.82 1.60 -13.11
N VAL A 476 -4.16 1.57 -11.96
CA VAL A 476 -3.91 0.34 -11.18
C VAL A 476 -5.27 -0.14 -10.65
N PRO A 477 -5.69 -1.41 -10.91
CA PRO A 477 -6.93 -1.94 -10.34
C PRO A 477 -6.88 -1.89 -8.81
N GLY A 478 -7.96 -1.39 -8.18
CA GLY A 478 -8.07 -1.31 -6.73
C GLY A 478 -7.52 -0.02 -6.10
N THR A 479 -7.06 0.97 -6.89
CA THR A 479 -6.71 2.29 -6.34
C THR A 479 -7.98 3.02 -5.89
N ASN A 480 -8.19 3.03 -4.58
CA ASN A 480 -9.23 3.86 -3.99
C ASN A 480 -8.71 5.30 -3.93
N THR A 481 -8.95 6.08 -4.99
CA THR A 481 -8.67 7.52 -5.02
C THR A 481 -9.78 8.33 -4.33
N ALA A 482 -10.88 7.67 -3.95
CA ALA A 482 -11.93 8.29 -3.19
C ALA A 482 -11.39 8.75 -1.83
N VAL A 483 -11.69 9.98 -1.47
CA VAL A 483 -11.45 10.50 -0.12
C VAL A 483 -12.34 9.68 0.82
N TYR A 484 -11.74 9.05 1.84
CA TYR A 484 -12.54 8.36 2.84
C TYR A 484 -13.42 9.38 3.57
N GLU A 485 -14.72 9.19 3.46
CA GLU A 485 -15.73 9.99 4.15
C GLU A 485 -16.29 9.17 5.31
N LEU A 486 -16.44 9.84 6.46
CA LEU A 486 -17.04 9.21 7.63
C LEU A 486 -18.54 8.95 7.38
N PRO A 487 -19.09 7.85 7.92
CA PRO A 487 -20.52 7.54 7.82
C PRO A 487 -21.41 8.70 8.26
N GLY A 488 -22.54 8.88 7.59
CA GLY A 488 -23.47 9.98 7.83
C GLY A 488 -23.12 11.29 7.10
N SER A 489 -22.08 11.32 6.26
CA SER A 489 -21.74 12.48 5.44
C SER A 489 -22.80 12.68 4.35
N SER A 490 -23.42 13.86 4.31
CA SER A 490 -24.34 14.30 3.26
C SER A 490 -23.71 15.31 2.28
N GLY A 491 -22.39 15.52 2.35
CA GLY A 491 -21.66 16.47 1.52
C GLY A 491 -20.20 16.63 1.92
N PRO A 492 -19.44 17.44 1.17
CA PRO A 492 -18.02 17.65 1.46
C PRO A 492 -17.83 18.30 2.83
N PRO A 493 -16.72 18.00 3.54
CA PRO A 493 -16.43 18.62 4.82
C PRO A 493 -16.29 20.15 4.68
N PRO A 494 -16.58 20.94 5.73
CA PRO A 494 -16.34 22.37 5.75
C PRO A 494 -14.91 22.72 5.36
N ALA A 495 -14.70 23.83 4.67
CA ALA A 495 -13.41 24.25 4.11
C ALA A 495 -12.28 24.38 5.17
N ASN A 496 -12.62 24.57 6.43
CA ASN A 496 -11.69 24.70 7.55
C ASN A 496 -11.38 23.35 8.24
N CYS A 497 -11.91 22.29 7.74
CA CYS A 497 -11.75 20.94 8.22
C CYS A 497 -11.04 20.04 7.22
#